data_40f96f4700d5a1f144ef8edd4513d5f7
#
_entry.id   40f96f4700d5a1f144ef8edd4513d5f7
#
_cell.length_a   1.000
_cell.length_b   1.000
_cell.length_c   1.000
_cell.angle_alpha   90.00
_cell.angle_beta   90.00
_cell.angle_gamma   90.00
#
_symmetry.space_group_name_H-M   'P 1'
#
loop_
_entity.id
_entity.type
_entity.pdbx_description
1 polymer ?
#
loop_
_entity_poly.entity_id
_entity_poly.type
_entity_poly.pdbx_seq_one_letter_code
_entity_poly.pdbx_strand_id
1 'polypeptide(L)'
;MDKLAVSNIGWSANSENVLASLAVSGVDGIEVAPGKLGAWDSLDKSILENFLGLCSKFQLTVPSFQALFFGKPELQLLGDKRSFQAMKDHVKRVAELAAFANCNIMVFGAPGNRKLLGISRRDGEDLARERLNELAEIAWAHRTSIALEAVPAAYGGEIITSFKDSLDIVKSVDHPGLVFHLDAACTWLAGDSIGAAVSEAGPSLRHFHVSQPQLAEFSNPESYHMEAGLALRRSGYSGWISIEMRETATPLDSLKEAVNFTRGCYFDLKTAN
;
A
#
# COMPACT_ATOMS: atom_id res chain seq x y z
N MET A 1 7.96 11.52 -12.58
CA MET A 1 7.76 10.26 -11.82
C MET A 1 9.14 9.65 -11.64
N ASP A 2 9.69 9.64 -10.44
CA ASP A 2 11.09 9.24 -10.29
C ASP A 2 11.35 8.46 -9.01
N LYS A 3 10.30 7.96 -8.33
CA LYS A 3 10.43 7.29 -7.04
C LYS A 3 9.85 5.89 -7.08
N LEU A 4 10.74 4.91 -7.20
CA LEU A 4 10.40 3.49 -7.21
C LEU A 4 10.68 2.88 -5.84
N ALA A 5 9.69 2.22 -5.27
CA ALA A 5 9.83 1.39 -4.09
C ALA A 5 9.53 -0.08 -4.40
N VAL A 6 10.00 -0.96 -3.53
CA VAL A 6 9.69 -2.39 -3.54
C VAL A 6 9.25 -2.80 -2.14
N SER A 7 8.15 -3.54 -2.04
CA SER A 7 7.66 -4.03 -0.76
C SER A 7 8.51 -5.19 -0.22
N ASN A 8 8.81 -5.15 1.08
CA ASN A 8 9.54 -6.21 1.77
C ASN A 8 8.75 -7.52 1.95
N ILE A 9 7.50 -7.58 1.48
CA ILE A 9 6.78 -8.87 1.44
C ILE A 9 7.38 -9.83 0.40
N GLY A 10 8.14 -9.30 -0.57
CA GLY A 10 8.78 -10.07 -1.63
C GLY A 10 9.97 -10.93 -1.18
N TRP A 11 10.40 -10.86 0.07
CA TRP A 11 11.49 -11.71 0.60
C TRP A 11 11.40 -11.90 2.11
N SER A 12 12.06 -12.95 2.63
CA SER A 12 12.11 -13.27 4.06
C SER A 12 13.53 -13.37 4.62
N ALA A 13 14.51 -13.72 3.80
CA ALA A 13 15.89 -13.95 4.22
C ALA A 13 16.87 -13.05 3.47
N ASN A 14 18.09 -12.91 4.00
CA ASN A 14 19.18 -12.18 3.36
C ASN A 14 18.85 -10.73 2.97
N SER A 15 18.13 -10.01 3.82
CA SER A 15 17.69 -8.63 3.54
C SER A 15 18.83 -7.73 3.05
N GLU A 16 20.02 -7.85 3.61
CA GLU A 16 21.17 -7.04 3.19
C GLU A 16 21.52 -7.25 1.70
N ASN A 17 21.57 -8.50 1.24
CA ASN A 17 21.85 -8.82 -0.18
C ASN A 17 20.71 -8.34 -1.09
N VAL A 18 19.46 -8.48 -0.64
CA VAL A 18 18.30 -8.00 -1.40
C VAL A 18 18.34 -6.48 -1.52
N LEU A 19 18.53 -5.76 -0.42
CA LEU A 19 18.60 -4.29 -0.41
C LEU A 19 19.74 -3.77 -1.30
N ALA A 20 20.94 -4.38 -1.20
CA ALA A 20 22.06 -4.05 -2.08
C ALA A 20 21.71 -4.25 -3.57
N SER A 21 21.06 -5.36 -3.90
CA SER A 21 20.64 -5.67 -5.27
C SER A 21 19.59 -4.69 -5.79
N LEU A 22 18.59 -4.36 -4.98
CA LEU A 22 17.54 -3.40 -5.33
C LEU A 22 18.12 -1.99 -5.56
N ALA A 23 19.02 -1.54 -4.69
CA ALA A 23 19.70 -0.24 -4.85
C ALA A 23 20.49 -0.17 -6.17
N VAL A 24 21.25 -1.23 -6.50
CA VAL A 24 21.98 -1.30 -7.79
C VAL A 24 21.02 -1.31 -8.99
N SER A 25 19.82 -1.89 -8.82
CA SER A 25 18.77 -1.87 -9.85
C SER A 25 18.02 -0.53 -9.94
N GLY A 26 18.42 0.45 -9.13
CA GLY A 26 17.89 1.82 -9.14
C GLY A 26 16.56 1.96 -8.40
N VAL A 27 16.27 1.12 -7.42
CA VAL A 27 15.17 1.31 -6.47
C VAL A 27 15.55 2.42 -5.49
N ASP A 28 14.61 3.30 -5.15
CA ASP A 28 14.83 4.47 -4.30
C ASP A 28 14.33 4.24 -2.86
N GLY A 29 13.46 3.27 -2.67
CA GLY A 29 12.88 3.00 -1.34
C GLY A 29 12.35 1.59 -1.14
N ILE A 30 12.12 1.27 0.12
CA ILE A 30 11.50 0.02 0.55
C ILE A 30 10.17 0.33 1.22
N GLU A 31 9.10 -0.21 0.69
CA GLU A 31 7.82 -0.24 1.39
C GLU A 31 7.86 -1.36 2.43
N VAL A 32 7.49 -1.04 3.66
CA VAL A 32 7.66 -1.94 4.78
C VAL A 32 6.32 -2.51 5.24
N ALA A 33 6.23 -3.84 5.30
CA ALA A 33 5.26 -4.56 6.11
C ALA A 33 5.88 -4.75 7.50
N PRO A 34 5.48 -3.97 8.53
CA PRO A 34 6.17 -4.00 9.82
C PRO A 34 6.16 -5.38 10.48
N GLY A 35 5.07 -6.14 10.30
CA GLY A 35 4.96 -7.51 10.80
C GLY A 35 5.97 -8.51 10.21
N LYS A 36 6.66 -8.16 9.11
CA LYS A 36 7.78 -8.95 8.56
C LYS A 36 9.10 -8.69 9.29
N LEU A 37 9.20 -7.59 10.03
CA LEU A 37 10.40 -7.27 10.83
C LEU A 37 10.37 -7.94 12.20
N GLY A 38 9.19 -8.27 12.71
CA GLY A 38 8.99 -8.96 13.99
C GLY A 38 7.51 -9.11 14.33
N ALA A 39 7.20 -9.95 15.30
CA ALA A 39 5.83 -10.08 15.78
C ALA A 39 5.33 -8.75 16.35
N TRP A 40 4.06 -8.42 16.12
CA TRP A 40 3.48 -7.14 16.54
C TRP A 40 3.71 -6.81 18.03
N ASP A 41 3.67 -7.81 18.91
CA ASP A 41 3.81 -7.60 20.34
C ASP A 41 5.25 -7.26 20.76
N SER A 42 6.24 -7.71 20.00
CA SER A 42 7.67 -7.45 20.22
C SER A 42 8.25 -6.37 19.29
N LEU A 43 7.52 -5.96 18.26
CA LEU A 43 7.99 -4.95 17.32
C LEU A 43 8.09 -3.60 18.02
N ASP A 44 9.30 -3.07 18.10
CA ASP A 44 9.62 -1.79 18.71
C ASP A 44 10.51 -0.92 17.81
N LYS A 45 10.87 0.27 18.29
CA LYS A 45 11.73 1.19 17.57
C LYS A 45 13.13 0.63 17.32
N SER A 46 13.65 -0.22 18.20
CA SER A 46 14.99 -0.80 18.05
C SER A 46 15.07 -1.77 16.87
N ILE A 47 14.05 -2.63 16.72
CA ILE A 47 13.95 -3.55 15.58
C ILE A 47 13.84 -2.75 14.28
N LEU A 48 12.98 -1.72 14.28
CA LEU A 48 12.82 -0.85 13.11
C LEU A 48 14.09 -0.07 12.79
N GLU A 49 14.79 0.47 13.80
CA GLU A 49 16.05 1.20 13.64
C GLU A 49 17.15 0.36 12.97
N ASN A 50 17.26 -0.92 13.35
CA ASN A 50 18.19 -1.83 12.70
C ASN A 50 17.88 -2.00 11.21
N PHE A 51 16.60 -2.13 10.84
CA PHE A 51 16.19 -2.21 9.44
C PHE A 51 16.42 -0.89 8.68
N LEU A 52 16.11 0.25 9.30
CA LEU A 52 16.38 1.58 8.74
C LEU A 52 17.88 1.80 8.51
N GLY A 53 18.73 1.33 9.43
CA GLY A 53 20.18 1.34 9.29
C GLY A 53 20.65 0.56 8.06
N LEU A 54 20.07 -0.62 7.82
CA LEU A 54 20.35 -1.39 6.60
C LEU A 54 19.87 -0.66 5.33
N CYS A 55 18.69 -0.07 5.34
CA CYS A 55 18.20 0.73 4.21
C CYS A 55 19.13 1.91 3.93
N SER A 56 19.52 2.65 4.97
CA SER A 56 20.41 3.80 4.87
C SER A 56 21.78 3.44 4.30
N LYS A 57 22.34 2.27 4.64
CA LYS A 57 23.59 1.75 4.09
C LYS A 57 23.58 1.72 2.55
N PHE A 58 22.42 1.46 1.95
CA PHE A 58 22.23 1.40 0.51
C PHE A 58 21.50 2.63 -0.06
N GLN A 59 21.37 3.71 0.71
CA GLN A 59 20.68 4.95 0.32
C GLN A 59 19.20 4.75 -0.02
N LEU A 60 18.57 3.73 0.54
CA LEU A 60 17.14 3.45 0.38
C LEU A 60 16.34 4.16 1.48
N THR A 61 15.21 4.78 1.10
CA THR A 61 14.27 5.38 2.05
C THR A 61 13.11 4.43 2.38
N VAL A 62 12.29 4.78 3.37
CA VAL A 62 11.05 4.04 3.69
C VAL A 62 9.86 4.96 3.44
N PRO A 63 9.26 4.95 2.23
CA PRO A 63 8.19 5.87 1.88
C PRO A 63 6.83 5.50 2.49
N SER A 64 6.59 4.22 2.69
CA SER A 64 5.29 3.69 3.08
C SER A 64 5.39 2.45 3.95
N PHE A 65 4.36 2.27 4.79
CA PHE A 65 4.07 1.02 5.48
C PHE A 65 2.85 0.36 4.85
N GLN A 66 2.83 -0.97 4.80
CA GLN A 66 1.69 -1.75 4.35
C GLN A 66 1.41 -2.96 5.25
N ALA A 67 0.39 -3.77 4.93
CA ALA A 67 0.01 -4.96 5.68
C ALA A 67 -0.21 -4.69 7.19
N LEU A 68 -0.77 -3.53 7.52
CA LEU A 68 -0.88 -2.96 8.86
C LEU A 68 -1.58 -3.89 9.86
N PHE A 69 -2.50 -4.72 9.38
CA PHE A 69 -3.35 -5.58 10.21
C PHE A 69 -3.08 -7.07 9.98
N PHE A 70 -1.98 -7.42 9.30
CA PHE A 70 -1.65 -8.82 9.05
C PHE A 70 -1.49 -9.59 10.36
N GLY A 71 -2.19 -10.72 10.49
CA GLY A 71 -2.21 -11.52 11.72
C GLY A 71 -3.03 -10.95 12.87
N LYS A 72 -3.85 -9.91 12.65
CA LYS A 72 -4.72 -9.25 13.64
C LYS A 72 -6.19 -9.26 13.23
N PRO A 73 -6.82 -10.44 13.05
CA PRO A 73 -8.20 -10.54 12.57
C PRO A 73 -9.24 -9.99 13.58
N GLU A 74 -8.88 -9.84 14.85
CA GLU A 74 -9.72 -9.26 15.90
C GLU A 74 -9.93 -7.75 15.74
N LEU A 75 -9.07 -7.07 15.01
CA LEU A 75 -9.16 -5.62 14.76
C LEU A 75 -10.13 -5.37 13.61
N GLN A 76 -11.32 -4.87 13.89
CA GLN A 76 -12.37 -4.72 12.89
C GLN A 76 -12.83 -3.26 12.77
N LEU A 77 -12.77 -2.71 11.56
CA LEU A 77 -13.26 -1.36 11.27
C LEU A 77 -14.76 -1.23 11.58
N LEU A 78 -15.56 -2.26 11.25
CA LEU A 78 -17.01 -2.28 11.47
C LEU A 78 -17.43 -3.14 12.66
N GLY A 79 -16.47 -3.55 13.49
CA GLY A 79 -16.71 -4.35 14.69
C GLY A 79 -17.40 -3.57 15.82
N ASP A 80 -17.57 -4.21 16.95
CA ASP A 80 -18.06 -3.56 18.15
C ASP A 80 -17.10 -2.48 18.68
N LYS A 81 -17.52 -1.74 19.69
CA LYS A 81 -16.72 -0.66 20.28
C LYS A 81 -15.35 -1.14 20.78
N ARG A 82 -15.28 -2.37 21.30
CA ARG A 82 -14.03 -2.95 21.83
C ARG A 82 -13.05 -3.26 20.70
N SER A 83 -13.53 -3.92 19.66
CA SER A 83 -12.72 -4.26 18.48
C SER A 83 -12.21 -3.02 17.78
N PHE A 84 -13.06 -2.01 17.59
CA PHE A 84 -12.65 -0.76 16.97
C PHE A 84 -11.69 0.05 17.86
N GLN A 85 -11.88 0.07 19.19
CA GLN A 85 -10.90 0.71 20.08
C GLN A 85 -9.53 0.03 19.99
N ALA A 86 -9.49 -1.31 19.96
CA ALA A 86 -8.24 -2.04 19.76
C ALA A 86 -7.59 -1.71 18.40
N MET A 87 -8.39 -1.52 17.34
CA MET A 87 -7.90 -1.05 16.04
C MET A 87 -7.28 0.34 16.13
N LYS A 88 -7.92 1.29 16.83
CA LYS A 88 -7.37 2.65 17.06
C LYS A 88 -6.03 2.60 17.80
N ASP A 89 -5.95 1.81 18.86
CA ASP A 89 -4.71 1.65 19.65
C ASP A 89 -3.58 1.07 18.80
N HIS A 90 -3.91 0.09 17.95
CA HIS A 90 -2.96 -0.50 17.01
C HIS A 90 -2.52 0.51 15.92
N VAL A 91 -3.44 1.23 15.31
CA VAL A 91 -3.13 2.28 14.31
C VAL A 91 -2.24 3.36 14.91
N LYS A 92 -2.51 3.78 16.16
CA LYS A 92 -1.65 4.73 16.86
C LYS A 92 -0.22 4.20 16.99
N ARG A 93 -0.06 2.95 17.44
CA ARG A 93 1.25 2.31 17.55
C ARG A 93 1.99 2.24 16.21
N VAL A 94 1.28 1.84 15.13
CA VAL A 94 1.87 1.79 13.78
C VAL A 94 2.25 3.19 13.30
N ALA A 95 1.42 4.21 13.57
CA ALA A 95 1.70 5.59 13.22
C ALA A 95 2.92 6.15 13.98
N GLU A 96 3.12 5.77 15.25
CA GLU A 96 4.34 6.11 16.02
C GLU A 96 5.60 5.49 15.40
N LEU A 97 5.53 4.25 14.90
CA LEU A 97 6.63 3.59 14.18
C LEU A 97 6.85 4.25 12.81
N ALA A 98 5.79 4.59 12.09
CA ALA A 98 5.87 5.29 10.82
C ALA A 98 6.53 6.67 10.98
N ALA A 99 6.14 7.43 11.99
CA ALA A 99 6.76 8.71 12.32
C ALA A 99 8.26 8.56 12.64
N PHE A 100 8.63 7.53 13.40
CA PHE A 100 10.04 7.23 13.69
C PHE A 100 10.86 6.89 12.44
N ALA A 101 10.24 6.18 11.47
CA ALA A 101 10.84 5.86 10.18
C ALA A 101 10.81 7.04 9.17
N ASN A 102 10.26 8.20 9.53
CA ASN A 102 9.97 9.30 8.61
C ASN A 102 9.10 8.85 7.42
N CYS A 103 8.20 7.89 7.66
CA CYS A 103 7.28 7.31 6.71
C CYS A 103 5.93 8.05 6.79
N ASN A 104 5.45 8.59 5.69
CA ASN A 104 4.25 9.43 5.68
C ASN A 104 3.00 8.77 5.09
N ILE A 105 3.10 7.50 4.69
CA ILE A 105 1.99 6.70 4.12
C ILE A 105 1.86 5.36 4.83
N MET A 106 0.63 4.99 5.20
CA MET A 106 0.28 3.69 5.75
C MET A 106 -0.87 3.09 4.92
N VAL A 107 -0.61 2.06 4.12
CA VAL A 107 -1.61 1.47 3.22
C VAL A 107 -2.58 0.57 3.98
N PHE A 108 -3.87 0.87 3.88
CA PHE A 108 -4.96 0.08 4.46
C PHE A 108 -5.76 -0.65 3.37
N GLY A 109 -5.30 -1.84 2.99
CA GLY A 109 -5.95 -2.75 2.05
C GLY A 109 -6.70 -3.92 2.70
N ALA A 110 -6.42 -4.27 3.95
CA ALA A 110 -6.84 -5.47 4.65
C ALA A 110 -8.37 -5.75 4.63
N PRO A 111 -8.91 -6.58 3.69
CA PRO A 111 -10.36 -6.82 3.58
C PRO A 111 -10.91 -7.61 4.78
N GLY A 112 -10.07 -8.46 5.39
CA GLY A 112 -10.42 -9.22 6.60
C GLY A 112 -10.73 -8.35 7.81
N ASN A 113 -10.23 -7.10 7.85
CA ASN A 113 -10.39 -6.17 8.97
C ASN A 113 -11.50 -5.12 8.74
N ARG A 114 -12.27 -5.25 7.66
CA ARG A 114 -13.42 -4.37 7.33
C ARG A 114 -14.62 -5.17 6.82
N LYS A 115 -14.91 -6.29 7.52
CA LYS A 115 -16.07 -7.14 7.27
C LYS A 115 -17.36 -6.45 7.73
N LEU A 116 -18.47 -6.69 7.02
CA LEU A 116 -19.78 -6.13 7.36
C LEU A 116 -20.34 -6.65 8.69
N LEU A 117 -19.95 -7.88 9.09
CA LEU A 117 -20.34 -8.47 10.38
C LEU A 117 -21.86 -8.48 10.63
N GLY A 118 -22.63 -8.63 9.55
CA GLY A 118 -24.11 -8.71 9.61
C GLY A 118 -24.86 -7.39 9.52
N ILE A 119 -24.17 -6.24 9.42
CA ILE A 119 -24.82 -4.96 9.13
C ILE A 119 -25.03 -4.79 7.61
N SER A 120 -25.96 -3.92 7.21
CA SER A 120 -26.17 -3.65 5.79
C SER A 120 -24.95 -2.95 5.17
N ARG A 121 -24.75 -3.09 3.86
CA ARG A 121 -23.66 -2.40 3.15
C ARG A 121 -23.73 -0.89 3.36
N ARG A 122 -24.91 -0.29 3.29
CA ARG A 122 -25.13 1.15 3.49
C ARG A 122 -24.69 1.59 4.90
N ASP A 123 -25.18 0.91 5.93
CA ASP A 123 -24.81 1.24 7.32
C ASP A 123 -23.32 1.02 7.56
N GLY A 124 -22.73 -0.01 6.90
CA GLY A 124 -21.30 -0.28 6.93
C GLY A 124 -20.47 0.82 6.29
N GLU A 125 -20.91 1.37 5.15
CA GLU A 125 -20.23 2.48 4.48
C GLU A 125 -20.32 3.78 5.31
N ASP A 126 -21.47 4.06 5.91
CA ASP A 126 -21.63 5.23 6.77
C ASP A 126 -20.75 5.13 8.03
N LEU A 127 -20.74 3.96 8.68
CA LEU A 127 -19.88 3.69 9.82
C LEU A 127 -18.38 3.70 9.45
N ALA A 128 -18.04 3.22 8.24
CA ALA A 128 -16.66 3.26 7.75
C ALA A 128 -16.17 4.70 7.60
N ARG A 129 -16.99 5.63 7.08
CA ARG A 129 -16.62 7.06 6.95
C ARG A 129 -16.31 7.68 8.32
N GLU A 130 -17.20 7.46 9.31
CA GLU A 130 -17.00 7.94 10.67
C GLU A 130 -15.68 7.42 11.25
N ARG A 131 -15.49 6.11 11.20
CA ARG A 131 -14.34 5.45 11.83
C ARG A 131 -13.02 5.70 11.10
N LEU A 132 -13.04 5.81 9.78
CA LEU A 132 -11.86 6.19 9.00
C LEU A 132 -11.45 7.63 9.29
N ASN A 133 -12.39 8.54 9.58
CA ASN A 133 -12.04 9.87 10.07
C ASN A 133 -11.30 9.81 11.42
N GLU A 134 -11.77 9.03 12.39
CA GLU A 134 -11.05 8.85 13.66
C GLU A 134 -9.64 8.26 13.47
N LEU A 135 -9.50 7.27 12.58
CA LEU A 135 -8.18 6.70 12.27
C LEU A 135 -7.28 7.71 11.55
N ALA A 136 -7.84 8.54 10.68
CA ALA A 136 -7.13 9.61 9.98
C ALA A 136 -6.60 10.67 10.95
N GLU A 137 -7.39 11.07 11.95
CA GLU A 137 -6.95 11.98 13.01
C GLU A 137 -5.73 11.42 13.76
N ILE A 138 -5.77 10.12 14.11
CA ILE A 138 -4.65 9.43 14.78
C ILE A 138 -3.40 9.44 13.88
N ALA A 139 -3.54 9.07 12.62
CA ALA A 139 -2.42 9.06 11.68
C ALA A 139 -1.81 10.46 11.49
N TRP A 140 -2.66 11.46 11.29
CA TRP A 140 -2.24 12.85 11.08
C TRP A 140 -1.52 13.45 12.28
N ALA A 141 -1.95 13.12 13.49
CA ALA A 141 -1.26 13.54 14.72
C ALA A 141 0.19 13.03 14.79
N HIS A 142 0.51 11.97 14.06
CA HIS A 142 1.86 11.40 13.92
C HIS A 142 2.54 11.75 12.58
N ARG A 143 2.00 12.73 11.81
CA ARG A 143 2.54 13.20 10.52
C ARG A 143 2.59 12.11 9.45
N THR A 144 1.67 11.16 9.51
CA THR A 144 1.47 10.13 8.48
C THR A 144 0.01 10.14 8.04
N SER A 145 -0.32 9.42 6.97
CA SER A 145 -1.69 9.32 6.46
C SER A 145 -2.01 7.86 6.14
N ILE A 146 -3.27 7.49 6.37
CA ILE A 146 -3.80 6.21 5.91
C ILE A 146 -4.12 6.34 4.42
N ALA A 147 -3.49 5.51 3.60
CA ALA A 147 -3.77 5.38 2.18
C ALA A 147 -4.80 4.26 1.98
N LEU A 148 -6.05 4.64 1.73
CA LEU A 148 -7.17 3.71 1.65
C LEU A 148 -7.17 3.00 0.31
N GLU A 149 -7.03 1.68 0.35
CA GLU A 149 -7.04 0.81 -0.81
C GLU A 149 -8.40 0.13 -0.98
N ALA A 150 -8.91 0.13 -2.20
CA ALA A 150 -10.03 -0.73 -2.59
C ALA A 150 -9.57 -2.17 -2.75
N VAL A 151 -10.28 -3.12 -2.15
CA VAL A 151 -9.97 -4.55 -2.30
C VAL A 151 -11.20 -5.29 -2.85
N PRO A 152 -11.10 -5.87 -4.06
CA PRO A 152 -12.24 -6.46 -4.75
C PRO A 152 -12.80 -7.69 -4.04
N ALA A 153 -14.04 -8.05 -4.37
CA ALA A 153 -14.70 -9.23 -3.84
C ALA A 153 -13.94 -10.53 -4.09
N ALA A 154 -13.15 -10.60 -5.18
CA ALA A 154 -12.26 -11.72 -5.48
C ALA A 154 -11.23 -11.99 -4.37
N TYR A 155 -10.85 -10.95 -3.61
CA TYR A 155 -9.95 -11.04 -2.44
C TYR A 155 -10.73 -10.95 -1.12
N GLY A 156 -12.03 -11.16 -1.15
CA GLY A 156 -12.88 -11.18 0.04
C GLY A 156 -13.30 -9.80 0.54
N GLY A 157 -13.19 -8.76 -0.28
CA GLY A 157 -13.76 -7.44 0.03
C GLY A 157 -15.28 -7.50 0.13
N GLU A 158 -15.87 -6.86 1.13
CA GLU A 158 -17.32 -6.74 1.33
C GLU A 158 -17.79 -5.30 1.19
N ILE A 159 -16.93 -4.34 1.55
CA ILE A 159 -17.09 -2.91 1.33
C ILE A 159 -15.79 -2.34 0.76
N ILE A 160 -15.85 -1.17 0.14
CA ILE A 160 -14.69 -0.50 -0.46
C ILE A 160 -14.03 -1.46 -1.46
N THR A 161 -14.81 -1.91 -2.42
CA THR A 161 -14.45 -2.99 -3.35
C THR A 161 -14.06 -2.49 -4.74
N SER A 162 -14.30 -1.22 -5.04
CA SER A 162 -13.93 -0.52 -6.27
C SER A 162 -13.13 0.74 -5.97
N PHE A 163 -12.41 1.26 -6.97
CA PHE A 163 -11.71 2.53 -6.79
C PHE A 163 -12.66 3.68 -6.43
N LYS A 164 -13.89 3.64 -6.97
CA LYS A 164 -14.93 4.64 -6.66
C LYS A 164 -15.33 4.61 -5.20
N ASP A 165 -15.57 3.41 -4.64
CA ASP A 165 -15.90 3.29 -3.22
C ASP A 165 -14.82 3.94 -2.34
N SER A 166 -13.54 3.65 -2.64
CA SER A 166 -12.42 4.22 -1.88
C SER A 166 -12.28 5.72 -2.07
N LEU A 167 -12.35 6.19 -3.32
CA LEU A 167 -12.22 7.62 -3.65
C LEU A 167 -13.35 8.45 -3.06
N ASP A 168 -14.58 7.95 -3.10
CA ASP A 168 -15.77 8.62 -2.55
C ASP A 168 -15.67 8.73 -1.01
N ILE A 169 -15.17 7.70 -0.33
CA ILE A 169 -14.92 7.76 1.10
C ILE A 169 -13.84 8.81 1.41
N VAL A 170 -12.69 8.76 0.72
CA VAL A 170 -11.60 9.72 0.94
C VAL A 170 -12.09 11.16 0.72
N LYS A 171 -12.85 11.40 -0.36
CA LYS A 171 -13.41 12.74 -0.65
C LYS A 171 -14.46 13.16 0.37
N SER A 172 -15.28 12.24 0.87
CA SER A 172 -16.35 12.56 1.83
C SER A 172 -15.82 12.80 3.24
N VAL A 173 -14.77 12.08 3.64
CA VAL A 173 -14.09 12.30 4.93
C VAL A 173 -13.28 13.59 4.91
N ASP A 174 -12.69 13.94 3.77
CA ASP A 174 -11.97 15.21 3.53
C ASP A 174 -10.97 15.56 4.65
N HIS A 175 -10.16 14.56 5.05
CA HIS A 175 -9.18 14.72 6.12
C HIS A 175 -7.76 14.42 5.59
N PRO A 176 -6.74 15.26 5.86
CA PRO A 176 -5.38 15.07 5.34
C PRO A 176 -4.70 13.77 5.80
N GLY A 177 -5.17 13.17 6.89
CA GLY A 177 -4.73 11.86 7.38
C GLY A 177 -5.37 10.67 6.67
N LEU A 178 -6.30 10.88 5.72
CA LEU A 178 -6.88 9.84 4.87
C LEU A 178 -6.69 10.21 3.40
N VAL A 179 -5.96 9.39 2.66
CA VAL A 179 -5.61 9.67 1.27
C VAL A 179 -5.96 8.48 0.37
N PHE A 180 -6.05 8.72 -0.93
CA PHE A 180 -6.39 7.69 -1.89
C PHE A 180 -5.16 6.90 -2.33
N HIS A 181 -5.29 5.59 -2.32
CA HIS A 181 -4.35 4.61 -2.86
C HIS A 181 -4.97 3.82 -4.00
N LEU A 182 -4.19 3.51 -5.01
CA LEU A 182 -4.58 2.66 -6.12
C LEU A 182 -3.63 1.47 -6.25
N ASP A 183 -4.18 0.26 -6.15
CA ASP A 183 -3.50 -0.97 -6.50
C ASP A 183 -3.93 -1.42 -7.90
N ALA A 184 -2.95 -1.72 -8.77
CA ALA A 184 -3.22 -2.06 -10.17
C ALA A 184 -4.02 -3.35 -10.32
N ALA A 185 -3.63 -4.42 -9.61
CA ALA A 185 -4.31 -5.71 -9.69
C ALA A 185 -5.70 -5.66 -9.06
N CYS A 186 -5.86 -5.01 -7.90
CA CYS A 186 -7.16 -4.84 -7.25
C CYS A 186 -8.14 -4.06 -8.13
N THR A 187 -7.67 -2.99 -8.77
CA THR A 187 -8.49 -2.18 -9.69
C THR A 187 -8.93 -3.01 -10.89
N TRP A 188 -8.02 -3.73 -11.52
CA TRP A 188 -8.34 -4.59 -12.66
C TRP A 188 -9.30 -5.72 -12.29
N LEU A 189 -9.09 -6.39 -11.14
CA LEU A 189 -9.95 -7.46 -10.64
C LEU A 189 -11.34 -6.98 -10.21
N ALA A 190 -11.49 -5.71 -9.86
CA ALA A 190 -12.78 -5.08 -9.63
C ALA A 190 -13.56 -4.85 -10.94
N GLY A 191 -12.92 -5.02 -12.10
CA GLY A 191 -13.49 -4.70 -13.41
C GLY A 191 -13.41 -3.21 -13.77
N ASP A 192 -12.59 -2.45 -13.05
CA ASP A 192 -12.42 -1.02 -13.24
C ASP A 192 -11.27 -0.73 -14.24
N SER A 193 -11.37 0.38 -14.98
CA SER A 193 -10.27 0.91 -15.79
C SER A 193 -9.29 1.66 -14.89
N ILE A 194 -8.02 1.26 -14.92
CA ILE A 194 -6.97 1.94 -14.17
C ILE A 194 -6.77 3.36 -14.68
N GLY A 195 -6.86 3.56 -16.00
CA GLY A 195 -6.77 4.87 -16.61
C GLY A 195 -7.87 5.82 -16.13
N ALA A 196 -9.12 5.34 -16.05
CA ALA A 196 -10.22 6.10 -15.48
C ALA A 196 -10.00 6.42 -14.00
N ALA A 197 -9.57 5.43 -13.21
CA ALA A 197 -9.30 5.59 -11.79
C ALA A 197 -8.22 6.65 -11.52
N VAL A 198 -7.11 6.62 -12.25
CA VAL A 198 -6.02 7.61 -12.14
C VAL A 198 -6.52 9.00 -12.53
N SER A 199 -7.29 9.11 -13.63
CA SER A 199 -7.82 10.38 -14.11
C SER A 199 -8.81 11.01 -13.13
N GLU A 200 -9.72 10.20 -12.56
CA GLU A 200 -10.77 10.67 -11.64
C GLU A 200 -10.20 11.00 -10.25
N ALA A 201 -9.18 10.27 -9.81
CA ALA A 201 -8.50 10.54 -8.56
C ALA A 201 -7.68 11.84 -8.62
N GLY A 202 -7.04 12.11 -9.75
CA GLY A 202 -6.23 13.32 -9.93
C GLY A 202 -5.23 13.52 -8.78
N PRO A 203 -5.17 14.73 -8.15
CA PRO A 203 -4.27 15.03 -7.05
C PRO A 203 -4.53 14.24 -5.75
N SER A 204 -5.68 13.57 -5.62
CA SER A 204 -6.00 12.75 -4.47
C SER A 204 -5.21 11.44 -4.43
N LEU A 205 -4.68 10.98 -5.58
CA LEU A 205 -3.83 9.79 -5.66
C LEU A 205 -2.46 10.07 -5.01
N ARG A 206 -2.17 9.41 -3.91
CA ARG A 206 -0.96 9.66 -3.11
C ARG A 206 0.03 8.50 -3.11
N HIS A 207 -0.44 7.28 -3.37
CA HIS A 207 0.39 6.08 -3.43
C HIS A 207 -0.16 5.10 -4.47
N PHE A 208 0.72 4.36 -5.14
CA PHE A 208 0.35 3.44 -6.20
C PHE A 208 1.11 2.12 -6.08
N HIS A 209 0.38 1.00 -6.09
CA HIS A 209 0.97 -0.33 -6.17
C HIS A 209 1.00 -0.87 -7.59
N VAL A 210 2.18 -1.31 -8.00
CA VAL A 210 2.40 -2.16 -9.18
C VAL A 210 2.35 -3.59 -8.70
N SER A 211 1.23 -4.25 -8.93
CA SER A 211 0.94 -5.59 -8.46
C SER A 211 0.33 -6.43 -9.55
N GLN A 212 0.52 -7.74 -9.48
CA GLN A 212 -0.13 -8.75 -10.30
C GLN A 212 -1.22 -9.44 -9.51
N PRO A 213 -2.24 -10.04 -10.16
CA PRO A 213 -3.23 -10.86 -9.47
C PRO A 213 -2.56 -11.89 -8.57
N GLN A 214 -3.09 -12.03 -7.33
CA GLN A 214 -2.54 -12.89 -6.29
C GLN A 214 -1.09 -12.58 -5.90
N LEU A 215 -0.62 -11.34 -6.11
CA LEU A 215 0.76 -10.92 -5.89
C LEU A 215 1.77 -11.81 -6.63
N ALA A 216 1.43 -12.24 -7.84
CA ALA A 216 2.29 -13.06 -8.67
C ALA A 216 3.56 -12.30 -9.09
N GLU A 217 4.58 -13.04 -9.53
CA GLU A 217 5.80 -12.50 -10.12
C GLU A 217 5.54 -11.89 -11.51
N PHE A 218 6.53 -11.17 -12.04
CA PHE A 218 6.41 -10.40 -13.28
C PHE A 218 7.00 -11.10 -14.51
N SER A 219 7.14 -12.44 -14.48
CA SER A 219 7.58 -13.24 -15.62
C SER A 219 6.58 -13.25 -16.79
N ASN A 220 5.29 -13.07 -16.50
CA ASN A 220 4.23 -12.91 -17.49
C ASN A 220 3.24 -11.83 -17.05
N PRO A 221 3.61 -10.55 -17.17
CA PRO A 221 2.83 -9.45 -16.62
C PRO A 221 1.55 -9.18 -17.43
N GLU A 222 0.49 -8.83 -16.73
CA GLU A 222 -0.80 -8.46 -17.32
C GLU A 222 -0.71 -7.19 -18.16
N SER A 223 -1.53 -7.11 -19.19
CA SER A 223 -1.49 -6.01 -20.17
C SER A 223 -1.92 -4.65 -19.60
N TYR A 224 -2.68 -4.60 -18.50
CA TYR A 224 -3.15 -3.35 -17.90
C TYR A 224 -2.02 -2.45 -17.38
N HIS A 225 -0.82 -2.98 -17.16
CA HIS A 225 0.32 -2.18 -16.69
C HIS A 225 0.72 -1.08 -17.67
N MET A 226 0.58 -1.33 -18.98
CA MET A 226 0.86 -0.31 -20.00
C MET A 226 -0.12 0.86 -19.91
N GLU A 227 -1.40 0.58 -19.74
CA GLU A 227 -2.43 1.59 -19.50
C GLU A 227 -2.15 2.38 -18.22
N ALA A 228 -1.83 1.67 -17.12
CA ALA A 228 -1.50 2.27 -15.83
C ALA A 228 -0.32 3.24 -15.92
N GLY A 229 0.79 2.82 -16.52
CA GLY A 229 1.98 3.65 -16.68
C GLY A 229 1.72 4.91 -17.54
N LEU A 230 0.94 4.76 -18.62
CA LEU A 230 0.52 5.89 -19.46
C LEU A 230 -0.38 6.87 -18.70
N ALA A 231 -1.36 6.35 -17.94
CA ALA A 231 -2.28 7.16 -17.17
C ALA A 231 -1.58 7.96 -16.07
N LEU A 232 -0.70 7.33 -15.28
CA LEU A 232 0.07 8.00 -14.24
C LEU A 232 0.93 9.14 -14.79
N ARG A 233 1.57 8.93 -15.94
CA ARG A 233 2.36 10.01 -16.59
C ARG A 233 1.50 11.16 -17.10
N ARG A 234 0.38 10.85 -17.76
CA ARG A 234 -0.54 11.87 -18.27
C ARG A 234 -1.18 12.70 -17.16
N SER A 235 -1.41 12.10 -15.99
CA SER A 235 -1.91 12.80 -14.81
C SER A 235 -0.87 13.67 -14.10
N GLY A 236 0.41 13.57 -14.47
CA GLY A 236 1.50 14.24 -13.76
C GLY A 236 1.74 13.67 -12.34
N TYR A 237 1.37 12.42 -12.10
CA TYR A 237 1.60 11.77 -10.81
C TYR A 237 3.07 11.82 -10.39
N SER A 238 3.34 12.30 -9.18
CA SER A 238 4.68 12.49 -8.64
C SER A 238 4.92 11.74 -7.32
N GLY A 239 3.96 10.91 -6.90
CA GLY A 239 4.07 10.06 -5.72
C GLY A 239 4.96 8.83 -5.94
N TRP A 240 5.03 8.00 -4.94
CA TRP A 240 5.75 6.74 -4.98
C TRP A 240 4.98 5.68 -5.78
N ILE A 241 5.71 4.94 -6.60
CA ILE A 241 5.26 3.71 -7.23
C ILE A 241 5.96 2.56 -6.50
N SER A 242 5.20 1.68 -5.86
CA SER A 242 5.74 0.55 -5.09
C SER A 242 5.37 -0.77 -5.76
N ILE A 243 6.37 -1.62 -5.99
CA ILE A 243 6.16 -2.99 -6.48
C ILE A 243 5.70 -3.83 -5.29
N GLU A 244 4.54 -4.47 -5.46
CA GLU A 244 3.99 -5.41 -4.50
C GLU A 244 3.87 -6.79 -5.12
N MET A 245 4.69 -7.73 -4.64
CA MET A 245 4.65 -9.14 -5.06
C MET A 245 5.01 -10.05 -3.88
N ARG A 246 4.47 -11.28 -3.89
CA ARG A 246 4.84 -12.28 -2.88
C ARG A 246 6.26 -12.79 -3.12
N GLU A 247 6.85 -13.31 -2.05
CA GLU A 247 8.12 -14.03 -2.14
C GLU A 247 8.03 -15.24 -3.07
N THR A 248 9.04 -15.45 -3.88
CA THR A 248 9.18 -16.58 -4.81
C THR A 248 10.31 -17.52 -4.35
N ALA A 249 10.52 -18.62 -5.07
CA ALA A 249 11.64 -19.52 -4.83
C ALA A 249 13.00 -18.85 -5.11
N THR A 250 13.04 -17.85 -6.00
CA THR A 250 14.24 -17.08 -6.38
C THR A 250 13.99 -15.58 -6.22
N PRO A 251 13.89 -15.08 -4.96
CA PRO A 251 13.42 -13.71 -4.70
C PRO A 251 14.26 -12.64 -5.40
N LEU A 252 15.59 -12.78 -5.40
CA LEU A 252 16.48 -11.81 -6.02
C LEU A 252 16.25 -11.64 -7.52
N ASP A 253 16.05 -12.74 -8.25
CA ASP A 253 15.85 -12.72 -9.70
C ASP A 253 14.46 -12.18 -10.03
N SER A 254 13.43 -12.68 -9.33
CA SER A 254 12.05 -12.20 -9.52
C SER A 254 11.89 -10.72 -9.20
N LEU A 255 12.56 -10.21 -8.14
CA LEU A 255 12.53 -8.79 -7.81
C LEU A 255 13.25 -7.93 -8.86
N LYS A 256 14.39 -8.40 -9.40
CA LYS A 256 15.07 -7.70 -10.51
C LYS A 256 14.21 -7.63 -11.76
N GLU A 257 13.54 -8.73 -12.10
CA GLU A 257 12.61 -8.79 -13.23
C GLU A 257 11.46 -7.80 -13.04
N ALA A 258 10.84 -7.79 -11.85
CA ALA A 258 9.78 -6.85 -11.49
C ALA A 258 10.23 -5.39 -11.59
N VAL A 259 11.44 -5.07 -11.11
CA VAL A 259 12.03 -3.73 -11.21
C VAL A 259 12.25 -3.33 -12.67
N ASN A 260 12.86 -4.20 -13.49
CA ASN A 260 13.10 -3.92 -14.90
C ASN A 260 11.79 -3.71 -15.67
N PHE A 261 10.80 -4.58 -15.43
CA PHE A 261 9.47 -4.45 -16.02
C PHE A 261 8.82 -3.11 -15.63
N THR A 262 8.81 -2.82 -14.33
CA THR A 262 8.18 -1.59 -13.82
C THR A 262 8.84 -0.35 -14.38
N ARG A 263 10.17 -0.31 -14.48
CA ARG A 263 10.89 0.82 -15.12
C ARG A 263 10.46 0.98 -16.57
N GLY A 264 10.48 -0.06 -17.36
CA GLY A 264 10.06 -0.01 -18.77
C GLY A 264 8.62 0.45 -18.95
N CYS A 265 7.70 -0.03 -18.10
CA CYS A 265 6.28 0.26 -18.21
C CYS A 265 5.86 1.62 -17.62
N TYR A 266 6.45 2.01 -16.50
CA TYR A 266 5.97 3.15 -15.72
C TYR A 266 6.87 4.38 -15.81
N PHE A 267 8.17 4.22 -16.10
CA PHE A 267 9.14 5.32 -16.12
C PHE A 267 9.69 5.63 -17.51
N ASP A 268 10.11 4.62 -18.27
CA ASP A 268 10.91 4.79 -19.51
C ASP A 268 10.08 4.79 -20.81
N LEU A 269 8.75 4.64 -20.76
CA LEU A 269 7.93 4.63 -21.97
C LEU A 269 8.24 5.88 -22.81
N LYS A 270 9.03 5.72 -23.85
CA LYS A 270 9.12 6.71 -24.90
C LYS A 270 7.71 6.92 -25.47
N THR A 271 7.20 8.14 -25.40
CA THR A 271 5.98 8.50 -26.14
C THR A 271 6.21 8.06 -27.57
N ALA A 272 5.44 7.07 -28.04
CA ALA A 272 5.35 6.82 -29.46
C ALA A 272 4.83 8.11 -30.09
N ASN A 273 5.70 8.81 -30.82
CA ASN A 273 5.36 9.98 -31.61
C ASN A 273 4.38 9.58 -32.71
#